data_dfab0814c3471e1e51092811dc8e34f5
#
_entry.id   dfab0814c3471e1e51092811dc8e34f5
#
_cell.length_a   1.000
_cell.length_b   1.000
_cell.length_c   1.000
_cell.angle_alpha   90.00
_cell.angle_beta   90.00
_cell.angle_gamma   90.00
#
_symmetry.space_group_name_H-M   'P 1'
#
loop_
_entity.id
_entity.type
_entity.pdbx_description
1 polymer ?
#
loop_
_entity_poly.entity_id
_entity_poly.type
_entity_poly.pdbx_seq_one_letter_code
_entity_poly.pdbx_strand_id
1 'polypeptide(L)'
;MRFIKKIDIFVFKAFSLLFVGTFFICLFIFMMQFMWRYVDELIGKGLTMDVLAQFFYYTGLTLVPMSLPMAVLLASLITFGNFGERLELLSMKAAGIPLIRILQPIFLFTCLLSIGSFYFQNVTAPKAQKNFYALFYSMKQKSPELEIPEGIFYSEIPGYNIFVEEKNKDNGMLYGVMIYSTTDGYEDAQIVLADSAKIETTADESHLLLTMYAGERFRNMQTQGGMKRTNVPYMRETFIKETDLIPFNNDFNMMDANVFSGNAQTKNLEEINAGIDSLTHRSDSTGRALFAYMEKSTLKRRTFLTPKDSIKFATQKYDIDAKYNQLSINERHNIMRNAMQKSMIASNEYEFRSLVSKDLDQATRGHWVEWHKKFTLSLACLLFFFIGAPLGAIIRKGGLGVPVVISVVIFIFYYIVNASGDKMAKSGEWVVWFGEWLSTMVLLPLGAFLTYKANKDSAVFNIEAYIQVIRRILGLRVSRNVTRKEVIIYDPDYAKVCQDISLLTKDWNNYEQKVRLRFPPHYIRLFFYKIDDQEVSVLNERMEEIISTLCNSRDAMILASINKIPVLATHAHTRPFHNYKWNMVLGVIFPLGVFFYFRIWNYRIRLYKDIKQIQKNFDFINERIDKILDKK
;
A
#
# COMPACT_ATOMS: atom_id res chain seq x y z
N MET A 1 -13.48 2.78 47.56
CA MET A 1 -13.92 2.39 46.21
C MET A 1 -12.74 1.74 45.47
N ARG A 2 -12.83 0.48 45.08
CA ARG A 2 -11.81 -0.12 44.22
C ARG A 2 -12.01 0.44 42.80
N PHE A 3 -11.12 1.31 42.36
CA PHE A 3 -11.13 1.91 41.03
C PHE A 3 -11.01 0.87 39.92
N ILE A 4 -10.43 -0.28 40.14
CA ILE A 4 -10.22 -1.38 39.20
C ILE A 4 -11.09 -2.58 39.61
N LYS A 5 -12.01 -2.99 38.75
CA LYS A 5 -12.87 -4.16 38.94
C LYS A 5 -12.19 -5.43 38.42
N LYS A 6 -12.59 -6.61 38.92
CA LYS A 6 -12.04 -7.90 38.46
C LYS A 6 -12.18 -8.10 36.93
N ILE A 7 -13.26 -7.57 36.36
CA ILE A 7 -13.52 -7.62 34.92
C ILE A 7 -12.48 -6.82 34.11
N ASP A 8 -12.03 -5.68 34.66
CA ASP A 8 -11.02 -4.83 33.99
C ASP A 8 -9.68 -5.56 33.93
N ILE A 9 -9.31 -6.27 35.01
CA ILE A 9 -8.10 -7.08 35.06
C ILE A 9 -8.19 -8.28 34.12
N PHE A 10 -9.35 -8.92 34.06
CA PHE A 10 -9.59 -10.07 33.18
C PHE A 10 -9.43 -9.68 31.71
N VAL A 11 -10.13 -8.64 31.27
CA VAL A 11 -10.08 -8.13 29.90
C VAL A 11 -8.69 -7.63 29.53
N PHE A 12 -8.03 -6.88 30.43
CA PHE A 12 -6.68 -6.38 30.23
C PHE A 12 -5.64 -7.51 30.11
N LYS A 13 -5.70 -8.50 31.01
CA LYS A 13 -4.78 -9.66 30.97
C LYS A 13 -4.92 -10.46 29.67
N ALA A 14 -6.15 -10.71 29.21
CA ALA A 14 -6.38 -11.41 27.96
C ALA A 14 -5.82 -10.65 26.76
N PHE A 15 -6.03 -9.33 26.72
CA PHE A 15 -5.52 -8.47 25.66
C PHE A 15 -3.99 -8.33 25.69
N SER A 16 -3.39 -8.03 26.83
CA SER A 16 -1.96 -7.73 26.94
C SER A 16 -1.09 -8.92 26.55
N LEU A 17 -1.49 -10.15 26.90
CA LEU A 17 -0.78 -11.36 26.50
C LEU A 17 -0.79 -11.53 24.97
N LEU A 18 -1.96 -11.35 24.35
CA LEU A 18 -2.10 -11.42 22.89
C LEU A 18 -1.38 -10.26 22.20
N PHE A 19 -1.43 -9.06 22.77
CA PHE A 19 -0.75 -7.89 22.22
C PHE A 19 0.76 -8.09 22.13
N VAL A 20 1.40 -8.58 23.19
CA VAL A 20 2.85 -8.86 23.17
C VAL A 20 3.18 -9.89 22.09
N GLY A 21 2.44 -10.99 22.02
CA GLY A 21 2.65 -12.01 20.99
C GLY A 21 2.46 -11.48 19.57
N THR A 22 1.35 -10.76 19.33
CA THR A 22 1.06 -10.19 18.00
C THR A 22 2.04 -9.08 17.63
N PHE A 23 2.56 -8.31 18.59
CA PHE A 23 3.57 -7.29 18.33
C PHE A 23 4.87 -7.90 17.78
N PHE A 24 5.38 -8.95 18.42
CA PHE A 24 6.58 -9.62 17.93
C PHE A 24 6.36 -10.31 16.59
N ILE A 25 5.19 -10.90 16.36
CA ILE A 25 4.83 -11.48 15.06
C ILE A 25 4.80 -10.40 13.97
N CYS A 26 4.14 -9.27 14.21
CA CYS A 26 4.08 -8.17 13.25
C CYS A 26 5.47 -7.58 12.98
N LEU A 27 6.27 -7.35 14.04
CA LEU A 27 7.64 -6.86 13.91
C LEU A 27 8.49 -7.81 13.08
N PHE A 28 8.38 -9.13 13.33
CA PHE A 28 9.10 -10.15 12.57
C PHE A 28 8.68 -10.16 11.09
N ILE A 29 7.38 -10.07 10.80
CA ILE A 29 6.87 -10.01 9.41
C ILE A 29 7.43 -8.79 8.68
N PHE A 30 7.37 -7.61 9.30
CA PHE A 30 7.93 -6.38 8.69
C PHE A 30 9.44 -6.46 8.54
N MET A 31 10.15 -7.05 9.51
CA MET A 31 11.59 -7.26 9.42
C MET A 31 11.96 -8.21 8.28
N MET A 32 11.20 -9.31 8.10
CA MET A 32 11.39 -10.23 6.98
C MET A 32 11.11 -9.57 5.63
N GLN A 33 10.05 -8.75 5.53
CA GLN A 33 9.74 -7.97 4.34
C GLN A 33 10.87 -6.97 4.02
N PHE A 34 11.41 -6.32 5.03
CA PHE A 34 12.52 -5.39 4.91
C PHE A 34 13.79 -6.11 4.45
N MET A 35 14.12 -7.25 5.09
CA MET A 35 15.24 -8.11 4.72
C MET A 35 15.21 -8.52 3.25
N TRP A 36 14.03 -8.98 2.78
CA TRP A 36 13.85 -9.39 1.39
C TRP A 36 14.19 -8.29 0.39
N ARG A 37 13.96 -7.04 0.78
CA ARG A 37 14.26 -5.87 -0.04
C ARG A 37 15.77 -5.58 -0.16
N TYR A 38 16.55 -5.94 0.86
CA TYR A 38 17.98 -5.60 0.96
C TYR A 38 18.88 -6.85 0.98
N VAL A 39 18.34 -8.00 0.60
CA VAL A 39 19.06 -9.27 0.64
C VAL A 39 20.32 -9.25 -0.24
N ASP A 40 20.23 -8.63 -1.40
CA ASP A 40 21.35 -8.52 -2.37
C ASP A 40 22.51 -7.68 -1.81
N GLU A 41 22.21 -6.74 -0.91
CA GLU A 41 23.22 -5.90 -0.26
C GLU A 41 23.84 -6.54 0.99
N LEU A 42 23.24 -7.61 1.50
CA LEU A 42 23.69 -8.32 2.69
C LEU A 42 24.52 -9.58 2.37
N ILE A 43 24.18 -10.26 1.27
CA ILE A 43 24.80 -11.52 0.89
C ILE A 43 26.08 -11.26 0.11
N GLY A 44 27.14 -12.04 0.38
CA GLY A 44 28.39 -12.02 -0.38
C GLY A 44 29.41 -10.95 0.04
N LYS A 45 29.08 -10.04 0.98
CA LYS A 45 29.96 -8.94 1.40
C LYS A 45 30.90 -9.27 2.58
N GLY A 46 30.96 -10.54 3.02
CA GLY A 46 31.82 -10.94 4.14
C GLY A 46 31.61 -10.14 5.43
N LEU A 47 30.33 -9.80 5.73
CA LEU A 47 29.98 -9.05 6.93
C LEU A 47 30.10 -9.91 8.18
N THR A 48 30.65 -9.35 9.27
CA THR A 48 30.73 -10.05 10.55
C THR A 48 29.34 -10.18 11.19
N MET A 49 29.17 -11.22 12.03
CA MET A 49 27.90 -11.44 12.73
C MET A 49 27.48 -10.26 13.62
N ASP A 50 28.44 -9.52 14.16
CA ASP A 50 28.18 -8.33 14.98
C ASP A 50 27.55 -7.20 14.17
N VAL A 51 28.03 -6.98 12.94
CA VAL A 51 27.48 -5.98 12.01
C VAL A 51 26.07 -6.36 11.59
N LEU A 52 25.83 -7.63 11.27
CA LEU A 52 24.49 -8.13 10.96
C LEU A 52 23.55 -7.99 12.15
N ALA A 53 23.98 -8.33 13.36
CA ALA A 53 23.17 -8.16 14.57
C ALA A 53 22.81 -6.69 14.83
N GLN A 54 23.76 -5.76 14.64
CA GLN A 54 23.50 -4.32 14.72
C GLN A 54 22.51 -3.86 13.64
N PHE A 55 22.64 -4.36 12.42
CA PHE A 55 21.72 -4.06 11.34
C PHE A 55 20.28 -4.49 11.67
N PHE A 56 20.09 -5.71 12.17
CA PHE A 56 18.79 -6.20 12.60
C PHE A 56 18.23 -5.41 13.79
N TYR A 57 19.07 -5.04 14.73
CA TYR A 57 18.68 -4.25 15.89
C TYR A 57 18.17 -2.87 15.48
N TYR A 58 18.94 -2.12 14.67
CA TYR A 58 18.52 -0.79 14.23
C TYR A 58 17.31 -0.86 13.30
N THR A 59 17.28 -1.83 12.38
CA THR A 59 16.12 -2.08 11.52
C THR A 59 14.87 -2.38 12.36
N GLY A 60 14.98 -3.26 13.34
CA GLY A 60 13.89 -3.59 14.25
C GLY A 60 13.34 -2.35 14.95
N LEU A 61 14.23 -1.49 15.49
CA LEU A 61 13.83 -0.24 16.15
C LEU A 61 13.10 0.72 15.17
N THR A 62 13.53 0.82 13.93
CA THR A 62 12.87 1.69 12.95
C THR A 62 11.49 1.18 12.53
N LEU A 63 11.24 -0.12 12.63
CA LEU A 63 9.97 -0.75 12.28
C LEU A 63 8.95 -0.78 13.45
N VAL A 64 9.39 -0.54 14.70
CA VAL A 64 8.50 -0.51 15.87
C VAL A 64 7.28 0.40 15.69
N PRO A 65 7.41 1.67 15.25
CA PRO A 65 6.26 2.57 15.12
C PRO A 65 5.18 2.08 14.16
N MET A 66 5.56 1.33 13.12
CA MET A 66 4.64 0.77 12.13
C MET A 66 4.01 -0.54 12.63
N SER A 67 4.76 -1.32 13.42
CA SER A 67 4.31 -2.61 13.98
C SER A 67 3.27 -2.42 15.09
N LEU A 68 3.39 -1.36 15.90
CA LEU A 68 2.50 -1.13 17.03
C LEU A 68 1.01 -1.00 16.66
N PRO A 69 0.61 -0.16 15.69
CA PRO A 69 -0.79 -0.05 15.30
C PRO A 69 -1.36 -1.38 14.78
N MET A 70 -0.59 -2.09 13.95
CA MET A 70 -1.02 -3.39 13.41
C MET A 70 -1.19 -4.43 14.52
N ALA A 71 -0.28 -4.46 15.49
CA ALA A 71 -0.36 -5.35 16.64
C ALA A 71 -1.59 -5.06 17.50
N VAL A 72 -1.93 -3.79 17.73
CA VAL A 72 -3.16 -3.39 18.44
C VAL A 72 -4.40 -3.84 17.68
N LEU A 73 -4.45 -3.66 16.37
CA LEU A 73 -5.56 -4.11 15.53
C LEU A 73 -5.77 -5.63 15.66
N LEU A 74 -4.70 -6.39 15.45
CA LEU A 74 -4.74 -7.84 15.47
C LEU A 74 -5.08 -8.38 16.87
N ALA A 75 -4.42 -7.86 17.92
CA ALA A 75 -4.67 -8.24 19.30
C ALA A 75 -6.11 -7.96 19.73
N SER A 76 -6.65 -6.79 19.38
CA SER A 76 -8.03 -6.43 19.73
C SER A 76 -9.04 -7.30 18.98
N LEU A 77 -8.82 -7.55 17.67
CA LEU A 77 -9.67 -8.46 16.89
C LEU A 77 -9.70 -9.86 17.48
N ILE A 78 -8.53 -10.43 17.81
CA ILE A 78 -8.44 -11.78 18.38
C ILE A 78 -9.07 -11.82 19.78
N THR A 79 -8.75 -10.83 20.64
CA THR A 79 -9.26 -10.80 22.02
C THR A 79 -10.79 -10.77 22.04
N PHE A 80 -11.41 -9.84 21.32
CA PHE A 80 -12.87 -9.70 21.28
C PHE A 80 -13.54 -10.80 20.45
N GLY A 81 -12.85 -11.32 19.42
CA GLY A 81 -13.28 -12.51 18.70
C GLY A 81 -13.39 -13.74 19.62
N ASN A 82 -12.35 -13.99 20.41
CA ASN A 82 -12.34 -15.08 21.39
C ASN A 82 -13.42 -14.92 22.47
N PHE A 83 -13.62 -13.69 22.99
CA PHE A 83 -14.71 -13.41 23.93
C PHE A 83 -16.09 -13.66 23.31
N GLY A 84 -16.24 -13.36 22.01
CA GLY A 84 -17.47 -13.65 21.27
C GLY A 84 -17.70 -15.16 21.06
N GLU A 85 -16.67 -15.89 20.66
CA GLU A 85 -16.72 -17.34 20.40
C GLU A 85 -16.99 -18.14 21.68
N ARG A 86 -16.36 -17.77 22.80
CA ARG A 86 -16.54 -18.41 24.11
C ARG A 86 -17.81 -17.95 24.84
N LEU A 87 -18.64 -17.11 24.22
CA LEU A 87 -19.85 -16.52 24.80
C LEU A 87 -19.58 -15.66 26.05
N GLU A 88 -18.33 -15.35 26.39
CA GLU A 88 -17.94 -14.52 27.52
C GLU A 88 -18.45 -13.09 27.35
N LEU A 89 -18.33 -12.53 26.13
CA LEU A 89 -18.88 -11.22 25.80
C LEU A 89 -20.41 -11.17 25.95
N LEU A 90 -21.10 -12.24 25.55
CA LEU A 90 -22.55 -12.36 25.68
C LEU A 90 -22.94 -12.41 27.16
N SER A 91 -22.23 -13.19 27.97
CA SER A 91 -22.47 -13.30 29.42
C SER A 91 -22.29 -11.96 30.13
N MET A 92 -21.25 -11.19 29.78
CA MET A 92 -21.02 -9.84 30.33
C MET A 92 -22.15 -8.88 29.94
N LYS A 93 -22.62 -8.92 28.69
CA LYS A 93 -23.75 -8.09 28.24
C LYS A 93 -25.08 -8.50 28.88
N ALA A 94 -25.33 -9.79 29.04
CA ALA A 94 -26.50 -10.32 29.75
C ALA A 94 -26.53 -9.88 31.23
N ALA A 95 -25.36 -9.71 31.85
CA ALA A 95 -25.22 -9.13 33.19
C ALA A 95 -25.40 -7.59 33.22
N GLY A 96 -25.82 -6.94 32.10
CA GLY A 96 -26.09 -5.51 32.02
C GLY A 96 -24.85 -4.65 31.78
N ILE A 97 -23.70 -5.21 31.45
CA ILE A 97 -22.46 -4.44 31.22
C ILE A 97 -22.40 -4.01 29.75
N PRO A 98 -22.44 -2.70 29.45
CA PRO A 98 -22.38 -2.22 28.06
C PRO A 98 -20.98 -2.46 27.45
N LEU A 99 -20.92 -2.67 26.12
CA LEU A 99 -19.67 -2.94 25.41
C LEU A 99 -18.61 -1.86 25.67
N ILE A 100 -19.00 -0.60 25.66
CA ILE A 100 -18.09 0.53 25.93
C ILE A 100 -17.37 0.39 27.27
N ARG A 101 -18.05 -0.10 28.31
CA ARG A 101 -17.43 -0.36 29.63
C ARG A 101 -16.44 -1.51 29.58
N ILE A 102 -16.71 -2.53 28.77
CA ILE A 102 -15.78 -3.67 28.57
C ILE A 102 -14.54 -3.23 27.79
N LEU A 103 -14.68 -2.29 26.85
CA LEU A 103 -13.57 -1.73 26.07
C LEU A 103 -12.66 -0.79 26.88
N GLN A 104 -13.18 -0.17 27.95
CA GLN A 104 -12.50 0.90 28.69
C GLN A 104 -11.08 0.56 29.20
N PRO A 105 -10.77 -0.62 29.79
CA PRO A 105 -9.44 -0.92 30.26
C PRO A 105 -8.41 -1.02 29.15
N ILE A 106 -8.82 -1.56 27.97
CA ILE A 106 -7.91 -1.63 26.81
C ILE A 106 -7.76 -0.26 26.17
N PHE A 107 -8.83 0.54 26.10
CA PHE A 107 -8.76 1.92 25.63
C PHE A 107 -7.73 2.74 26.44
N LEU A 108 -7.75 2.65 27.77
CA LEU A 108 -6.77 3.35 28.60
C LEU A 108 -5.35 2.87 28.29
N PHE A 109 -5.16 1.58 28.12
CA PHE A 109 -3.87 1.01 27.74
C PHE A 109 -3.41 1.50 26.36
N THR A 110 -4.28 1.52 25.36
CA THR A 110 -3.94 2.01 24.03
C THR A 110 -3.66 3.52 23.99
N CYS A 111 -4.28 4.30 24.87
CA CYS A 111 -3.91 5.72 25.08
C CYS A 111 -2.46 5.83 25.62
N LEU A 112 -2.12 5.07 26.64
CA LEU A 112 -0.74 5.04 27.16
C LEU A 112 0.25 4.56 26.09
N LEU A 113 -0.11 3.54 25.32
CA LEU A 113 0.69 3.03 24.22
C LEU A 113 0.88 4.07 23.11
N SER A 114 -0.15 4.86 22.79
CA SER A 114 -0.07 5.95 21.81
C SER A 114 0.90 7.05 22.26
N ILE A 115 0.86 7.43 23.54
CA ILE A 115 1.80 8.39 24.12
C ILE A 115 3.23 7.82 24.11
N GLY A 116 3.39 6.54 24.50
CA GLY A 116 4.68 5.85 24.44
C GLY A 116 5.23 5.73 23.02
N SER A 117 4.37 5.46 22.05
CA SER A 117 4.72 5.44 20.63
C SER A 117 5.18 6.81 20.13
N PHE A 118 4.52 7.89 20.53
CA PHE A 118 4.93 9.25 20.20
C PHE A 118 6.32 9.57 20.77
N TYR A 119 6.55 9.27 22.05
CA TYR A 119 7.85 9.45 22.68
C TYR A 119 8.95 8.64 21.96
N PHE A 120 8.66 7.38 21.66
CA PHE A 120 9.57 6.50 20.92
C PHE A 120 9.92 7.07 19.54
N GLN A 121 8.94 7.56 18.79
CA GLN A 121 9.13 8.16 17.46
C GLN A 121 9.89 9.50 17.52
N ASN A 122 9.79 10.21 18.64
CA ASN A 122 10.50 11.48 18.79
C ASN A 122 11.94 11.34 19.29
N VAL A 123 12.24 10.31 20.07
CA VAL A 123 13.56 10.17 20.73
C VAL A 123 14.35 8.98 20.20
N THR A 124 13.75 7.80 20.20
CA THR A 124 14.47 6.55 19.90
C THR A 124 14.56 6.29 18.40
N ALA A 125 13.46 6.43 17.66
CA ALA A 125 13.41 6.15 16.24
C ALA A 125 14.37 7.03 15.41
N PRO A 126 14.52 8.34 15.63
CA PRO A 126 15.47 9.16 14.91
C PRO A 126 16.93 8.72 15.08
N LYS A 127 17.31 8.37 16.32
CA LYS A 127 18.65 7.87 16.63
C LYS A 127 18.91 6.51 15.95
N ALA A 128 17.92 5.62 16.03
CA ALA A 128 18.00 4.32 15.35
C ALA A 128 18.12 4.49 13.83
N GLN A 129 17.38 5.43 13.25
CA GLN A 129 17.41 5.73 11.81
C GLN A 129 18.76 6.31 11.37
N LYS A 130 19.38 7.19 12.17
CA LYS A 130 20.74 7.68 11.90
C LYS A 130 21.76 6.54 11.84
N ASN A 131 21.75 5.69 12.88
CA ASN A 131 22.68 4.57 12.96
C ASN A 131 22.40 3.52 11.88
N PHE A 132 21.14 3.30 11.56
CA PHE A 132 20.75 2.43 10.43
C PHE A 132 21.34 2.93 9.11
N TYR A 133 21.20 4.21 8.79
CA TYR A 133 21.78 4.76 7.56
C TYR A 133 23.29 4.69 7.56
N ALA A 134 23.95 5.05 8.67
CA ALA A 134 25.41 4.96 8.79
C ALA A 134 25.88 3.52 8.52
N LEU A 135 25.24 2.55 9.16
CA LEU A 135 25.55 1.14 9.01
C LEU A 135 25.31 0.65 7.57
N PHE A 136 24.13 0.98 7.03
CA PHE A 136 23.71 0.57 5.70
C PHE A 136 24.66 1.07 4.60
N TYR A 137 25.02 2.37 4.64
CA TYR A 137 25.96 2.94 3.68
C TYR A 137 27.38 2.40 3.86
N SER A 138 27.83 2.14 5.11
CA SER A 138 29.12 1.50 5.35
C SER A 138 29.18 0.07 4.80
N MET A 139 28.07 -0.67 4.93
CA MET A 139 27.95 -2.02 4.34
C MET A 139 27.94 -1.96 2.81
N LYS A 140 27.33 -0.93 2.23
CA LYS A 140 27.27 -0.73 0.79
C LYS A 140 28.64 -0.50 0.19
N GLN A 141 29.52 0.19 0.89
CA GLN A 141 30.88 0.53 0.44
C GLN A 141 31.90 -0.63 0.57
N LYS A 142 31.54 -1.71 1.29
CA LYS A 142 32.51 -2.76 1.65
C LYS A 142 33.03 -3.62 0.49
N SER A 143 32.31 -3.72 -0.63
CA SER A 143 32.71 -4.57 -1.77
C SER A 143 32.38 -3.93 -3.10
N PRO A 144 33.17 -2.93 -3.53
CA PRO A 144 32.87 -2.18 -4.75
C PRO A 144 32.93 -3.04 -6.02
N GLU A 145 33.73 -4.13 -6.04
CA GLU A 145 33.80 -5.03 -7.19
C GLU A 145 32.47 -5.78 -7.46
N LEU A 146 31.63 -5.96 -6.46
CA LEU A 146 30.33 -6.61 -6.61
C LEU A 146 29.24 -5.65 -7.12
N GLU A 147 29.45 -4.36 -6.96
CA GLU A 147 28.45 -3.32 -7.28
C GLU A 147 28.74 -2.55 -8.57
N ILE A 148 29.86 -2.83 -9.27
CA ILE A 148 30.15 -2.18 -10.55
C ILE A 148 29.09 -2.62 -11.56
N PRO A 149 28.21 -1.70 -12.01
CA PRO A 149 27.15 -2.01 -12.95
C PRO A 149 27.71 -2.10 -14.38
N GLU A 150 27.10 -2.95 -15.19
CA GLU A 150 27.43 -3.05 -16.62
C GLU A 150 26.85 -1.86 -17.38
N GLY A 151 27.61 -1.29 -18.30
CA GLY A 151 27.17 -0.25 -19.22
C GLY A 151 26.98 1.15 -18.60
N ILE A 152 27.37 1.35 -17.34
CA ILE A 152 27.21 2.62 -16.61
C ILE A 152 28.54 2.98 -15.91
N PHE A 153 28.85 4.30 -15.85
CA PHE A 153 29.99 4.76 -15.08
C PHE A 153 29.75 4.63 -13.56
N TYR A 154 30.66 3.94 -12.90
CA TYR A 154 30.69 3.77 -11.45
C TYR A 154 31.69 4.75 -10.82
N SER A 155 31.23 5.66 -9.96
CA SER A 155 32.01 6.78 -9.40
C SER A 155 32.17 6.70 -7.87
N GLU A 156 31.84 5.57 -7.24
CA GLU A 156 31.90 5.47 -5.77
C GLU A 156 33.33 5.26 -5.21
N ILE A 157 34.31 4.97 -6.07
CA ILE A 157 35.72 4.94 -5.68
C ILE A 157 36.29 6.35 -5.79
N PRO A 158 36.77 6.97 -4.69
CA PRO A 158 37.25 8.35 -4.72
C PRO A 158 38.37 8.56 -5.76
N GLY A 159 38.15 9.48 -6.69
CA GLY A 159 39.12 9.80 -7.74
C GLY A 159 39.09 8.88 -8.96
N TYR A 160 38.22 7.87 -9.00
CA TYR A 160 38.12 6.93 -10.11
C TYR A 160 36.66 6.84 -10.59
N ASN A 161 36.47 6.90 -11.90
CA ASN A 161 35.22 6.58 -12.57
C ASN A 161 35.45 5.38 -13.47
N ILE A 162 34.81 4.26 -13.18
CA ILE A 162 35.04 2.99 -13.87
C ILE A 162 33.80 2.66 -14.72
N PHE A 163 34.01 2.42 -15.99
CA PHE A 163 32.99 1.88 -16.90
C PHE A 163 33.36 0.47 -17.28
N VAL A 164 32.39 -0.43 -17.31
CA VAL A 164 32.53 -1.84 -17.67
C VAL A 164 31.46 -2.19 -18.68
N GLU A 165 31.83 -2.75 -19.81
CA GLU A 165 30.90 -3.15 -20.84
C GLU A 165 30.15 -4.43 -20.43
N GLU A 166 30.88 -5.44 -19.95
CA GLU A 166 30.37 -6.76 -19.54
C GLU A 166 31.13 -7.29 -18.32
N LYS A 167 30.41 -7.94 -17.39
CA LYS A 167 30.98 -8.55 -16.20
C LYS A 167 30.68 -10.05 -16.16
N ASN A 168 31.73 -10.88 -16.06
CA ASN A 168 31.55 -12.30 -15.84
C ASN A 168 31.34 -12.58 -14.33
N LYS A 169 30.17 -13.05 -13.97
CA LYS A 169 29.77 -13.30 -12.58
C LYS A 169 30.47 -14.51 -11.95
N ASP A 170 31.00 -15.45 -12.77
CA ASP A 170 31.58 -16.67 -12.26
C ASP A 170 33.04 -16.47 -11.83
N ASN A 171 33.81 -15.64 -12.53
CA ASN A 171 35.23 -15.43 -12.27
C ASN A 171 35.59 -13.99 -11.87
N GLY A 172 34.62 -13.09 -11.81
CA GLY A 172 34.81 -11.68 -11.43
C GLY A 172 35.58 -10.84 -12.46
N MET A 173 35.80 -11.35 -13.68
CA MET A 173 36.46 -10.60 -14.76
C MET A 173 35.52 -9.55 -15.36
N LEU A 174 36.06 -8.37 -15.59
CA LEU A 174 35.42 -7.20 -16.21
C LEU A 174 35.98 -7.08 -17.64
N TYR A 175 35.11 -6.88 -18.62
CA TYR A 175 35.48 -6.73 -20.03
C TYR A 175 35.09 -5.36 -20.55
N GLY A 176 35.87 -4.84 -21.55
CA GLY A 176 35.64 -3.54 -22.12
C GLY A 176 35.72 -2.40 -21.08
N VAL A 177 36.84 -2.41 -20.33
CA VAL A 177 36.97 -1.54 -19.15
C VAL A 177 37.55 -0.18 -19.54
N MET A 178 36.86 0.91 -19.14
CA MET A 178 37.38 2.26 -19.23
C MET A 178 37.45 2.87 -17.82
N ILE A 179 38.61 3.36 -17.45
CA ILE A 179 38.85 3.97 -16.14
C ILE A 179 39.27 5.42 -16.35
N TYR A 180 38.51 6.31 -15.74
CA TYR A 180 38.79 7.74 -15.71
C TYR A 180 39.28 8.11 -14.31
N SER A 181 40.57 8.46 -14.18
CA SER A 181 41.18 8.84 -12.90
C SER A 181 41.40 10.36 -12.84
N THR A 182 40.96 10.96 -11.73
CA THR A 182 41.15 12.37 -11.41
C THR A 182 41.94 12.57 -10.12
N THR A 183 42.69 11.55 -9.69
CA THR A 183 43.47 11.58 -8.44
C THR A 183 44.55 12.68 -8.43
N ASP A 184 45.12 12.97 -9.58
CA ASP A 184 46.13 14.04 -9.74
C ASP A 184 45.50 15.43 -10.10
N GLY A 185 44.19 15.55 -10.01
CA GLY A 185 43.41 16.71 -10.36
C GLY A 185 42.78 16.63 -11.76
N TYR A 186 41.82 17.51 -12.04
CA TYR A 186 41.11 17.53 -13.33
C TYR A 186 42.01 17.93 -14.52
N GLU A 187 43.09 18.66 -14.26
CA GLU A 187 44.01 19.09 -15.29
C GLU A 187 44.95 17.97 -15.77
N ASP A 188 45.29 17.03 -14.90
CA ASP A 188 46.15 15.86 -15.15
C ASP A 188 45.34 14.53 -15.19
N ALA A 189 44.09 14.61 -15.60
CA ALA A 189 43.19 13.46 -15.69
C ALA A 189 43.79 12.36 -16.59
N GLN A 190 43.64 11.10 -16.13
CA GLN A 190 44.12 9.91 -16.87
C GLN A 190 42.89 9.11 -17.35
N ILE A 191 43.04 8.55 -18.55
CA ILE A 191 42.07 7.59 -19.09
C ILE A 191 42.81 6.29 -19.37
N VAL A 192 42.33 5.20 -18.83
CA VAL A 192 42.85 3.84 -19.11
C VAL A 192 41.77 3.05 -19.83
N LEU A 193 42.11 2.47 -20.95
CA LEU A 193 41.29 1.54 -21.71
C LEU A 193 41.94 0.16 -21.63
N ALA A 194 41.22 -0.84 -21.17
CA ALA A 194 41.70 -2.21 -21.06
C ALA A 194 40.68 -3.19 -21.64
N ASP A 195 41.17 -4.24 -22.35
CA ASP A 195 40.31 -5.28 -22.88
C ASP A 195 39.64 -6.06 -21.76
N SER A 196 40.36 -6.29 -20.67
CA SER A 196 39.82 -6.91 -19.48
C SER A 196 40.52 -6.44 -18.22
N ALA A 197 39.82 -6.49 -17.10
CA ALA A 197 40.39 -6.19 -15.79
C ALA A 197 39.81 -7.09 -14.71
N LYS A 198 40.57 -7.22 -13.61
CA LYS A 198 40.14 -7.91 -12.39
C LYS A 198 40.41 -7.01 -11.21
N ILE A 199 39.40 -6.85 -10.35
CA ILE A 199 39.54 -6.12 -9.10
C ILE A 199 39.54 -7.13 -7.97
N GLU A 200 40.59 -7.13 -7.17
CA GLU A 200 40.76 -7.98 -5.99
C GLU A 200 41.13 -7.11 -4.79
N THR A 201 40.75 -7.53 -3.60
CA THR A 201 41.17 -6.87 -2.37
C THR A 201 42.50 -7.46 -1.93
N THR A 202 43.47 -6.65 -1.51
CA THR A 202 44.75 -7.12 -0.96
C THR A 202 44.53 -7.91 0.33
N ALA A 203 45.50 -8.79 0.69
CA ALA A 203 45.39 -9.63 1.88
C ALA A 203 45.28 -8.87 3.21
N ASP A 204 45.71 -7.62 3.23
CA ASP A 204 45.55 -6.66 4.36
C ASP A 204 44.25 -5.85 4.33
N GLU A 205 43.41 -6.10 3.31
CA GLU A 205 42.12 -5.43 3.07
C GLU A 205 42.21 -3.91 2.98
N SER A 206 43.39 -3.33 2.84
CA SER A 206 43.63 -1.89 2.82
C SER A 206 43.68 -1.27 1.43
N HIS A 207 43.82 -2.09 0.38
CA HIS A 207 43.92 -1.64 -1.00
C HIS A 207 43.12 -2.55 -1.94
N LEU A 208 42.64 -1.96 -3.02
CA LEU A 208 42.12 -2.68 -4.17
C LEU A 208 43.24 -2.90 -5.19
N LEU A 209 43.45 -4.13 -5.56
CA LEU A 209 44.37 -4.54 -6.61
C LEU A 209 43.59 -4.57 -7.93
N LEU A 210 43.75 -3.53 -8.74
CA LEU A 210 43.20 -3.47 -10.08
C LEU A 210 44.20 -4.02 -11.08
N THR A 211 43.99 -5.23 -11.54
CA THR A 211 44.84 -5.86 -12.58
C THR A 211 44.15 -5.70 -13.94
N MET A 212 44.77 -4.99 -14.84
CA MET A 212 44.30 -4.72 -16.20
C MET A 212 45.13 -5.50 -17.22
N TYR A 213 44.50 -6.00 -18.26
CA TYR A 213 45.14 -6.79 -19.32
C TYR A 213 44.88 -6.14 -20.68
N ALA A 214 45.94 -6.09 -21.52
CA ALA A 214 45.93 -5.60 -22.88
C ALA A 214 45.22 -4.23 -23.02
N GLY A 215 45.93 -3.15 -22.77
CA GLY A 215 45.29 -1.84 -22.72
C GLY A 215 46.20 -0.68 -23.09
N GLU A 216 45.61 0.50 -23.04
CA GLU A 216 46.25 1.78 -23.30
C GLU A 216 45.93 2.77 -22.19
N ARG A 217 46.94 3.53 -21.76
CA ARG A 217 46.81 4.62 -20.80
C ARG A 217 47.10 5.95 -21.48
N PHE A 218 46.21 6.89 -21.31
CA PHE A 218 46.34 8.26 -21.78
C PHE A 218 46.42 9.19 -20.56
N ARG A 219 47.45 10.01 -20.49
CA ARG A 219 47.66 10.98 -19.40
C ARG A 219 47.93 12.36 -19.93
N ASN A 220 47.23 13.36 -19.41
CA ASN A 220 47.50 14.76 -19.66
C ASN A 220 48.72 15.21 -18.81
N MET A 221 49.63 15.98 -19.37
CA MET A 221 50.83 16.49 -18.68
C MET A 221 50.79 18.02 -18.56
N GLN A 222 49.68 18.58 -18.08
CA GLN A 222 49.54 20.04 -17.99
C GLN A 222 50.38 20.71 -16.90
N THR A 223 50.59 20.01 -15.78
CA THR A 223 51.25 20.57 -14.59
C THR A 223 52.76 20.78 -14.76
N GLN A 224 53.40 20.14 -15.74
CA GLN A 224 54.86 20.29 -15.98
C GLN A 224 55.25 21.50 -16.84
N GLY A 225 54.33 22.26 -17.35
CA GLY A 225 54.60 23.39 -18.23
C GLY A 225 53.92 24.70 -17.76
N GLY A 226 54.62 25.49 -16.95
CA GLY A 226 54.16 26.76 -16.38
C GLY A 226 53.77 27.88 -17.38
N MET A 227 53.06 27.56 -18.46
CA MET A 227 52.48 28.55 -19.39
C MET A 227 51.20 27.97 -20.00
N LYS A 228 50.15 28.80 -20.11
CA LYS A 228 48.94 28.52 -20.89
C LYS A 228 49.29 28.21 -22.36
N ARG A 229 49.51 26.96 -22.69
CA ARG A 229 49.73 26.52 -24.08
C ARG A 229 48.44 25.96 -24.65
N THR A 230 48.13 26.28 -25.88
CA THR A 230 46.99 25.79 -26.66
C THR A 230 47.11 24.29 -27.02
N ASN A 231 48.30 23.69 -26.89
CA ASN A 231 48.58 22.27 -27.06
C ASN A 231 49.03 21.66 -25.73
N VAL A 232 48.19 20.87 -25.14
CA VAL A 232 48.52 20.08 -23.93
C VAL A 232 49.29 18.83 -24.36
N PRO A 233 50.52 18.61 -23.87
CA PRO A 233 51.21 17.36 -24.12
C PRO A 233 50.45 16.23 -23.43
N TYR A 234 50.25 15.12 -24.14
CA TYR A 234 49.69 13.93 -23.59
C TYR A 234 50.67 12.76 -23.75
N MET A 235 50.68 11.84 -22.79
CA MET A 235 51.46 10.59 -22.83
C MET A 235 50.48 9.46 -23.15
N ARG A 236 50.87 8.57 -24.06
CA ARG A 236 50.18 7.31 -24.37
C ARG A 236 51.10 6.17 -24.07
N GLU A 237 50.67 5.29 -23.21
CA GLU A 237 51.37 4.06 -22.83
C GLU A 237 50.52 2.86 -23.24
N THR A 238 51.12 1.83 -23.81
CA THR A 238 50.47 0.55 -24.09
C THR A 238 51.03 -0.50 -23.14
N PHE A 239 50.19 -1.31 -22.56
CA PHE A 239 50.56 -2.34 -21.63
C PHE A 239 49.92 -3.70 -21.98
N ILE A 240 50.60 -4.79 -21.70
CA ILE A 240 50.06 -6.15 -21.79
C ILE A 240 49.37 -6.53 -20.48
N LYS A 241 50.00 -6.16 -19.37
CA LYS A 241 49.43 -6.33 -18.02
C LYS A 241 49.91 -5.17 -17.17
N GLU A 242 48.97 -4.51 -16.50
CA GLU A 242 49.27 -3.47 -15.56
C GLU A 242 48.49 -3.72 -14.26
N THR A 243 49.08 -3.37 -13.14
CA THR A 243 48.45 -3.56 -11.83
C THR A 243 48.56 -2.24 -11.07
N ASP A 244 47.39 -1.64 -10.79
CA ASP A 244 47.28 -0.43 -9.99
C ASP A 244 46.80 -0.78 -8.58
N LEU A 245 47.43 -0.19 -7.59
CA LEU A 245 47.03 -0.25 -6.20
C LEU A 245 46.20 1.00 -5.89
N ILE A 246 44.92 0.80 -5.69
CA ILE A 246 44.01 1.87 -5.31
C ILE A 246 43.83 1.81 -3.78
N PRO A 247 44.23 2.86 -3.04
CA PRO A 247 44.01 2.89 -1.60
C PRO A 247 42.53 2.81 -1.30
N PHE A 248 42.13 1.75 -0.65
CA PHE A 248 40.74 1.49 -0.30
C PHE A 248 40.71 0.96 1.12
N ASN A 249 40.04 1.69 1.98
CA ASN A 249 39.85 1.24 3.36
C ASN A 249 38.69 0.23 3.39
N ASN A 250 39.04 -1.07 3.34
CA ASN A 250 38.07 -2.16 3.42
C ASN A 250 37.74 -2.56 4.87
N ASP A 251 38.43 -1.95 5.85
CA ASP A 251 37.99 -2.08 7.25
C ASP A 251 36.56 -1.57 7.34
N PHE A 252 35.67 -2.43 7.87
CA PHE A 252 34.34 -2.01 8.18
C PHE A 252 34.38 -0.88 9.23
N ASN A 253 34.54 0.34 8.74
CA ASN A 253 34.47 1.54 9.57
C ASN A 253 33.07 2.12 9.43
N MET A 254 32.32 2.09 10.52
CA MET A 254 30.98 2.66 10.54
C MET A 254 31.09 4.18 10.27
N MET A 255 30.45 4.64 9.19
CA MET A 255 30.38 6.08 8.88
C MET A 255 29.82 6.84 10.06
N ASP A 256 30.29 8.08 10.24
CA ASP A 256 29.73 8.94 11.28
C ASP A 256 28.21 9.16 11.01
N ALA A 257 27.40 8.72 11.94
CA ALA A 257 25.94 8.86 11.86
C ALA A 257 25.49 10.33 11.67
N ASN A 258 26.32 11.29 12.10
CA ASN A 258 26.03 12.72 11.97
C ASN A 258 25.98 13.21 10.52
N VAL A 259 26.61 12.52 9.57
CA VAL A 259 26.50 12.82 8.14
C VAL A 259 25.04 12.79 7.68
N PHE A 260 24.22 11.92 8.28
CA PHE A 260 22.80 11.77 7.97
C PHE A 260 21.88 12.70 8.75
N SER A 261 22.41 13.61 9.56
CA SER A 261 21.64 14.57 10.36
C SER A 261 20.82 15.55 9.51
N GLY A 262 21.13 15.72 8.22
CA GLY A 262 20.35 16.52 7.28
C GLY A 262 18.99 15.92 6.92
N ASN A 263 18.83 14.59 7.02
CA ASN A 263 17.60 13.90 6.65
C ASN A 263 16.49 14.14 7.70
N ALA A 264 15.29 14.51 7.25
CA ALA A 264 14.14 14.77 8.13
C ALA A 264 13.75 13.56 9.00
N GLN A 265 13.91 12.33 8.49
CA GLN A 265 13.58 11.10 9.22
C GLN A 265 14.48 10.84 10.42
N THR A 266 15.68 11.40 10.44
CA THR A 266 16.65 11.23 11.50
C THR A 266 16.59 12.31 12.59
N LYS A 267 15.60 13.18 12.53
CA LYS A 267 15.43 14.34 13.40
C LYS A 267 14.31 14.15 14.42
N ASN A 268 14.49 14.70 15.61
CA ASN A 268 13.41 14.88 16.56
C ASN A 268 12.56 16.12 16.19
N LEU A 269 11.45 16.38 16.90
CA LEU A 269 10.56 17.52 16.61
C LEU A 269 11.25 18.87 16.67
N GLU A 270 12.14 19.06 17.64
CA GLU A 270 12.89 20.30 17.80
C GLU A 270 13.86 20.51 16.61
N GLU A 271 14.60 19.46 16.28
CA GLU A 271 15.51 19.47 15.12
C GLU A 271 14.77 19.62 13.78
N ILE A 272 13.54 19.07 13.65
CA ILE A 272 12.69 19.26 12.48
C ILE A 272 12.27 20.72 12.36
N ASN A 273 11.79 21.35 13.46
CA ASN A 273 11.40 22.76 13.45
C ASN A 273 12.57 23.66 13.07
N ALA A 274 13.73 23.47 13.71
CA ALA A 274 14.96 24.20 13.35
C ALA A 274 15.36 23.96 11.89
N GLY A 275 15.17 22.76 11.37
CA GLY A 275 15.40 22.44 9.96
C GLY A 275 14.44 23.18 9.03
N ILE A 276 13.15 23.25 9.35
CA ILE A 276 12.13 23.98 8.61
C ILE A 276 12.49 25.48 8.59
N ASP A 277 12.81 26.07 9.74
CA ASP A 277 13.18 27.48 9.84
C ASP A 277 14.41 27.79 8.98
N SER A 278 15.46 26.95 9.07
CA SER A 278 16.68 27.08 8.26
C SER A 278 16.40 26.98 6.76
N LEU A 279 15.60 26.00 6.32
CA LEU A 279 15.24 25.81 4.92
C LEU A 279 14.37 26.97 4.39
N THR A 280 13.42 27.43 5.18
CA THR A 280 12.55 28.57 4.84
C THR A 280 13.38 29.85 4.70
N HIS A 281 14.28 30.10 5.66
CA HIS A 281 15.18 31.24 5.59
C HIS A 281 16.10 31.21 4.37
N ARG A 282 16.59 30.02 4.01
CA ARG A 282 17.41 29.80 2.82
C ARG A 282 16.60 30.03 1.54
N SER A 283 15.36 29.54 1.48
CA SER A 283 14.44 29.76 0.35
C SER A 283 14.15 31.26 0.17
N ASP A 284 13.83 31.99 1.25
CA ASP A 284 13.59 33.43 1.25
C ASP A 284 14.84 34.22 0.83
N SER A 285 16.02 33.83 1.30
CA SER A 285 17.28 34.43 0.93
C SER A 285 17.57 34.24 -0.56
N THR A 286 17.36 33.03 -1.07
CA THR A 286 17.52 32.72 -2.50
C THR A 286 16.53 33.52 -3.36
N GLY A 287 15.28 33.61 -2.91
CA GLY A 287 14.25 34.43 -3.58
C GLY A 287 14.59 35.90 -3.63
N ARG A 288 15.05 36.46 -2.50
CA ARG A 288 15.52 37.89 -2.45
C ARG A 288 16.72 38.12 -3.35
N ALA A 289 17.69 37.20 -3.35
CA ALA A 289 18.88 37.31 -4.23
C ALA A 289 18.48 37.24 -5.71
N LEU A 290 17.54 36.37 -6.07
CA LEU A 290 17.01 36.31 -7.44
C LEU A 290 16.30 37.59 -7.83
N PHE A 291 15.42 38.11 -6.96
CA PHE A 291 14.73 39.38 -7.23
C PHE A 291 15.71 40.52 -7.45
N ALA A 292 16.71 40.68 -6.58
CA ALA A 292 17.74 41.71 -6.71
C ALA A 292 18.59 41.56 -8.00
N TYR A 293 18.90 40.30 -8.37
CA TYR A 293 19.58 40.01 -9.63
C TYR A 293 18.73 40.42 -10.85
N MET A 294 17.45 40.04 -10.85
CA MET A 294 16.53 40.38 -11.94
C MET A 294 16.30 41.90 -12.05
N GLU A 295 16.14 42.57 -10.91
CA GLU A 295 16.03 44.04 -10.89
C GLU A 295 17.27 44.67 -11.51
N LYS A 296 18.46 44.18 -11.19
CA LYS A 296 19.72 44.72 -11.70
C LYS A 296 19.99 44.38 -13.17
N SER A 297 19.63 43.16 -13.61
CA SER A 297 19.91 42.66 -14.96
C SER A 297 18.89 43.11 -16.00
N THR A 298 17.59 43.12 -15.62
CA THR A 298 16.48 43.37 -16.54
C THR A 298 16.02 44.82 -16.51
N LEU A 299 15.94 45.41 -15.31
CA LEU A 299 15.52 46.77 -15.10
C LEU A 299 16.77 47.63 -14.86
N LYS A 300 17.31 48.28 -15.90
CA LYS A 300 18.31 49.31 -15.70
C LYS A 300 17.68 50.46 -14.92
N ARG A 301 17.85 50.49 -13.60
CA ARG A 301 17.48 51.63 -12.78
C ARG A 301 18.29 52.84 -13.22
N ARG A 302 17.63 53.88 -13.72
CA ARG A 302 18.26 55.18 -13.91
C ARG A 302 18.55 55.75 -12.53
N THR A 303 19.81 55.99 -12.23
CA THR A 303 20.20 56.79 -11.07
C THR A 303 19.96 58.25 -11.40
N PHE A 304 18.99 58.87 -10.76
CA PHE A 304 18.76 60.30 -10.86
C PHE A 304 19.68 61.02 -9.90
N LEU A 305 20.37 62.03 -10.41
CA LEU A 305 21.32 62.85 -9.63
C LEU A 305 20.60 63.75 -8.62
N THR A 306 19.33 64.11 -8.90
CA THR A 306 18.55 64.99 -8.02
C THR A 306 17.09 64.43 -7.89
N PRO A 307 16.41 64.70 -6.74
CA PRO A 307 15.00 64.34 -6.58
C PRO A 307 14.07 65.04 -7.60
N LYS A 308 14.43 66.25 -8.05
CA LYS A 308 13.65 66.96 -9.05
C LYS A 308 13.66 66.26 -10.41
N ASP A 309 14.76 65.64 -10.80
CA ASP A 309 14.89 64.92 -12.07
C ASP A 309 14.05 63.65 -12.03
N SER A 310 13.95 62.99 -10.87
CA SER A 310 13.10 61.82 -10.65
C SER A 310 11.62 62.17 -10.84
N ILE A 311 11.14 63.27 -10.25
CA ILE A 311 9.75 63.74 -10.37
C ILE A 311 9.46 64.15 -11.82
N LYS A 312 10.37 64.89 -12.47
CA LYS A 312 10.23 65.29 -13.86
C LYS A 312 10.11 64.08 -14.80
N PHE A 313 10.90 63.06 -14.56
CA PHE A 313 10.84 61.81 -15.34
C PHE A 313 9.57 61.01 -15.08
N ALA A 314 9.09 60.94 -13.84
CA ALA A 314 7.85 60.25 -13.48
C ALA A 314 6.59 60.92 -14.06
N THR A 315 6.63 62.23 -14.25
CA THR A 315 5.50 63.02 -14.83
C THR A 315 5.52 63.07 -16.34
N GLN A 316 6.64 62.71 -16.99
CA GLN A 316 6.80 62.76 -18.43
C GLN A 316 6.14 61.53 -19.08
N LYS A 317 5.03 61.72 -19.78
CA LYS A 317 4.43 60.67 -20.61
C LYS A 317 5.36 60.34 -21.77
N TYR A 318 5.87 59.13 -21.80
CA TYR A 318 6.77 58.64 -22.82
C TYR A 318 6.01 57.68 -23.74
N ASP A 319 5.79 58.14 -25.00
CA ASP A 319 5.18 57.25 -26.00
C ASP A 319 6.29 56.42 -26.65
N ILE A 320 6.37 55.15 -26.21
CA ILE A 320 7.37 54.18 -26.67
C ILE A 320 7.14 53.82 -28.13
N ASP A 321 5.87 53.69 -28.54
CA ASP A 321 5.48 53.26 -29.88
C ASP A 321 5.78 54.32 -30.92
N ALA A 322 5.48 55.58 -30.63
CA ALA A 322 5.82 56.70 -31.50
C ALA A 322 7.33 56.80 -31.72
N LYS A 323 8.12 56.61 -30.67
CA LYS A 323 9.58 56.67 -30.77
C LYS A 323 10.18 55.47 -31.48
N TYR A 324 9.65 54.27 -31.25
CA TYR A 324 10.06 53.08 -31.97
C TYR A 324 9.78 53.16 -33.47
N ASN A 325 8.67 53.78 -33.85
CA ASN A 325 8.29 53.99 -35.26
C ASN A 325 9.14 55.02 -35.98
N GLN A 326 9.82 55.91 -35.25
CA GLN A 326 10.76 56.89 -35.80
C GLN A 326 12.16 56.31 -36.09
N LEU A 327 12.49 55.12 -35.54
CA LEU A 327 13.82 54.54 -35.72
C LEU A 327 13.98 53.91 -37.10
N SER A 328 15.22 53.86 -37.57
CA SER A 328 15.57 53.13 -38.80
C SER A 328 15.30 51.61 -38.67
N ILE A 329 15.12 50.92 -39.78
CA ILE A 329 14.86 49.48 -39.81
C ILE A 329 15.95 48.69 -39.08
N ASN A 330 17.22 49.07 -39.25
CA ASN A 330 18.36 48.41 -38.61
C ASN A 330 18.36 48.61 -37.10
N GLU A 331 18.00 49.78 -36.61
CA GLU A 331 17.89 50.08 -35.19
C GLU A 331 16.74 49.31 -34.55
N ARG A 332 15.59 49.24 -35.21
CA ARG A 332 14.45 48.42 -34.76
C ARG A 332 14.84 46.95 -34.64
N HIS A 333 15.52 46.39 -35.67
CA HIS A 333 16.03 45.01 -35.63
C HIS A 333 17.01 44.77 -34.48
N ASN A 334 17.92 45.72 -34.24
CA ASN A 334 18.89 45.61 -33.14
C ASN A 334 18.21 45.68 -31.77
N ILE A 335 17.23 46.57 -31.59
CA ILE A 335 16.46 46.67 -30.34
C ILE A 335 15.69 45.36 -30.11
N MET A 336 15.01 44.83 -31.14
CA MET A 336 14.26 43.61 -31.04
C MET A 336 15.14 42.39 -30.71
N ARG A 337 16.29 42.29 -31.40
CA ARG A 337 17.27 41.22 -31.14
C ARG A 337 17.82 41.30 -29.71
N ASN A 338 18.18 42.50 -29.24
CA ASN A 338 18.67 42.71 -27.87
C ASN A 338 17.57 42.40 -26.83
N ALA A 339 16.31 42.76 -27.09
CA ALA A 339 15.19 42.47 -26.22
C ALA A 339 14.95 40.95 -26.15
N MET A 340 14.94 40.28 -27.30
CA MET A 340 14.79 38.83 -27.40
C MET A 340 15.92 38.09 -26.67
N GLN A 341 17.19 38.51 -26.87
CA GLN A 341 18.34 37.92 -26.20
C GLN A 341 18.27 38.08 -24.67
N LYS A 342 17.90 39.27 -24.19
CA LYS A 342 17.71 39.53 -22.75
C LYS A 342 16.57 38.73 -22.16
N SER A 343 15.46 38.62 -22.89
CA SER A 343 14.32 37.80 -22.46
C SER A 343 14.70 36.32 -22.36
N MET A 344 15.46 35.81 -23.33
CA MET A 344 15.94 34.43 -23.35
C MET A 344 16.89 34.14 -22.17
N ILE A 345 17.84 35.04 -21.90
CA ILE A 345 18.77 34.94 -20.76
C ILE A 345 17.98 34.97 -19.45
N ALA A 346 17.00 35.87 -19.29
CA ALA A 346 16.17 35.95 -18.10
C ALA A 346 15.31 34.70 -17.92
N SER A 347 14.76 34.16 -19.01
CA SER A 347 13.98 32.92 -18.98
C SER A 347 14.81 31.72 -18.51
N ASN A 348 16.01 31.56 -19.10
CA ASN A 348 16.89 30.43 -18.71
C ASN A 348 17.38 30.55 -17.26
N GLU A 349 17.70 31.76 -16.81
CA GLU A 349 18.09 31.99 -15.41
C GLU A 349 16.94 31.75 -14.46
N TYR A 350 15.73 32.16 -14.83
CA TYR A 350 14.52 31.88 -14.04
C TYR A 350 14.24 30.38 -13.95
N GLU A 351 14.34 29.66 -15.07
CA GLU A 351 14.16 28.22 -15.12
C GLU A 351 15.17 27.49 -14.22
N PHE A 352 16.45 27.81 -14.34
CA PHE A 352 17.51 27.23 -13.51
C PHE A 352 17.24 27.44 -12.01
N ARG A 353 16.91 28.68 -11.62
CA ARG A 353 16.67 29.00 -10.20
C ARG A 353 15.35 28.44 -9.69
N SER A 354 14.37 28.24 -10.56
CA SER A 354 13.12 27.56 -10.19
C SER A 354 13.37 26.11 -9.79
N LEU A 355 14.33 25.42 -10.42
CA LEU A 355 14.74 24.07 -10.03
C LEU A 355 15.34 24.07 -8.61
N VAL A 356 16.26 24.99 -8.32
CA VAL A 356 16.85 25.11 -6.98
C VAL A 356 15.81 25.44 -5.90
N SER A 357 14.85 26.32 -6.21
CA SER A 357 13.75 26.63 -5.29
C SER A 357 12.84 25.41 -5.07
N LYS A 358 12.59 24.63 -6.13
CA LYS A 358 11.77 23.42 -6.05
C LYS A 358 12.40 22.37 -5.13
N ASP A 359 13.72 22.21 -5.16
CA ASP A 359 14.42 21.28 -4.27
C ASP A 359 14.33 21.73 -2.81
N LEU A 360 14.49 23.03 -2.53
CA LEU A 360 14.32 23.59 -1.18
C LEU A 360 12.89 23.42 -0.67
N ASP A 361 11.90 23.66 -1.50
CA ASP A 361 10.49 23.46 -1.16
C ASP A 361 10.17 22.00 -0.92
N GLN A 362 10.73 21.10 -1.71
CA GLN A 362 10.57 19.65 -1.51
C GLN A 362 11.22 19.19 -0.20
N ALA A 363 12.42 19.70 0.11
CA ALA A 363 13.09 19.42 1.38
C ALA A 363 12.26 19.94 2.56
N THR A 364 11.70 21.15 2.46
CA THR A 364 10.83 21.74 3.49
C THR A 364 9.56 20.92 3.68
N ARG A 365 8.88 20.51 2.59
CA ARG A 365 7.73 19.60 2.66
C ARG A 365 8.10 18.26 3.29
N GLY A 366 9.28 17.72 2.97
CA GLY A 366 9.78 16.48 3.58
C GLY A 366 9.90 16.60 5.12
N HIS A 367 10.34 17.74 5.64
CA HIS A 367 10.40 18.00 7.08
C HIS A 367 8.99 18.09 7.70
N TRP A 368 8.05 18.81 7.05
CA TRP A 368 6.66 18.88 7.50
C TRP A 368 5.97 17.52 7.49
N VAL A 369 6.22 16.70 6.48
CA VAL A 369 5.70 15.32 6.40
C VAL A 369 6.16 14.52 7.62
N GLU A 370 7.45 14.51 7.94
CA GLU A 370 7.97 13.76 9.09
C GLU A 370 7.48 14.34 10.43
N TRP A 371 7.22 15.64 10.50
CA TRP A 371 6.60 16.28 11.66
C TRP A 371 5.18 15.73 11.91
N HIS A 372 4.31 15.77 10.91
CA HIS A 372 2.94 15.25 11.02
C HIS A 372 2.91 13.74 11.26
N LYS A 373 3.81 13.00 10.65
CA LYS A 373 3.91 11.53 10.75
C LYS A 373 4.09 11.03 12.17
N LYS A 374 4.85 11.77 13.01
CA LYS A 374 5.02 11.44 14.42
C LYS A 374 3.69 11.42 15.19
N PHE A 375 2.75 12.28 14.82
CA PHE A 375 1.41 12.33 15.44
C PHE A 375 0.46 11.32 14.84
N THR A 376 0.37 11.25 13.51
CA THR A 376 -0.59 10.39 12.82
C THR A 376 -0.33 8.91 13.08
N LEU A 377 0.94 8.49 13.10
CA LEU A 377 1.31 7.10 13.35
C LEU A 377 1.09 6.71 14.83
N SER A 378 1.29 7.64 15.78
CA SER A 378 0.97 7.41 17.18
C SER A 378 -0.53 7.30 17.41
N LEU A 379 -1.33 8.16 16.74
CA LEU A 379 -2.79 8.14 16.81
C LEU A 379 -3.37 6.89 16.13
N ALA A 380 -2.67 6.33 15.16
CA ALA A 380 -3.10 5.10 14.47
C ALA A 380 -3.31 3.92 15.45
N CYS A 381 -2.57 3.85 16.56
CA CYS A 381 -2.79 2.84 17.59
C CYS A 381 -4.21 2.93 18.17
N LEU A 382 -4.69 4.15 18.45
CA LEU A 382 -6.06 4.37 18.93
C LEU A 382 -7.11 4.06 17.87
N LEU A 383 -6.88 4.49 16.63
CA LEU A 383 -7.79 4.24 15.51
C LEU A 383 -7.98 2.75 15.27
N PHE A 384 -6.90 2.01 15.25
CA PHE A 384 -6.95 0.57 15.04
C PHE A 384 -7.58 -0.18 16.20
N PHE A 385 -7.47 0.31 17.41
CA PHE A 385 -8.25 -0.23 18.53
C PHE A 385 -9.75 -0.02 18.31
N PHE A 386 -10.19 1.19 17.93
CA PHE A 386 -11.61 1.49 17.66
C PHE A 386 -12.18 0.74 16.45
N ILE A 387 -11.34 0.23 15.58
CA ILE A 387 -11.75 -0.66 14.48
C ILE A 387 -11.72 -2.12 14.93
N GLY A 388 -10.61 -2.56 15.51
CA GLY A 388 -10.36 -3.96 15.82
C GLY A 388 -11.26 -4.52 16.91
N ALA A 389 -11.45 -3.81 18.01
CA ALA A 389 -12.23 -4.29 19.14
C ALA A 389 -13.73 -4.44 18.82
N PRO A 390 -14.41 -3.45 18.20
CA PRO A 390 -15.79 -3.60 17.79
C PRO A 390 -15.98 -4.68 16.71
N LEU A 391 -15.07 -4.74 15.75
CA LEU A 391 -15.13 -5.72 14.67
C LEU A 391 -14.93 -7.14 15.20
N GLY A 392 -13.98 -7.35 16.14
CA GLY A 392 -13.79 -8.61 16.84
C GLY A 392 -15.03 -9.04 17.63
N ALA A 393 -15.68 -8.09 18.32
CA ALA A 393 -16.93 -8.36 19.06
C ALA A 393 -18.10 -8.78 18.15
N ILE A 394 -18.10 -8.34 16.89
CA ILE A 394 -19.11 -8.68 15.88
C ILE A 394 -18.83 -10.05 15.25
N ILE A 395 -17.56 -10.38 14.99
CA ILE A 395 -17.13 -11.63 14.35
C ILE A 395 -17.10 -12.74 15.39
N ARG A 396 -18.24 -13.41 15.61
CA ARG A 396 -18.40 -14.45 16.64
C ARG A 396 -17.91 -15.83 16.22
N LYS A 397 -17.56 -16.05 14.95
CA LYS A 397 -17.20 -17.36 14.39
C LYS A 397 -15.98 -17.24 13.49
N GLY A 398 -15.06 -18.20 13.55
CA GLY A 398 -14.00 -18.34 12.56
C GLY A 398 -12.60 -18.62 13.09
N GLY A 399 -12.42 -18.94 14.37
CA GLY A 399 -11.10 -19.22 14.95
C GLY A 399 -10.11 -18.07 14.74
N LEU A 400 -8.79 -18.32 14.86
CA LEU A 400 -7.75 -17.30 14.71
C LEU A 400 -7.55 -16.79 13.26
N GLY A 401 -7.95 -17.57 12.26
CA GLY A 401 -7.69 -17.26 10.86
C GLY A 401 -8.46 -16.05 10.34
N VAL A 402 -9.74 -15.92 10.67
CA VAL A 402 -10.57 -14.81 10.19
C VAL A 402 -10.09 -13.44 10.71
N PRO A 403 -9.81 -13.26 12.02
CA PRO A 403 -9.22 -12.03 12.53
C PRO A 403 -7.91 -11.64 11.86
N VAL A 404 -7.02 -12.60 11.58
CA VAL A 404 -5.74 -12.33 10.90
C VAL A 404 -5.97 -11.80 9.48
N VAL A 405 -6.80 -12.48 8.67
CA VAL A 405 -7.08 -12.03 7.30
C VAL A 405 -7.70 -10.62 7.28
N ILE A 406 -8.67 -10.37 8.16
CA ILE A 406 -9.33 -9.06 8.23
C ILE A 406 -8.35 -7.98 8.67
N SER A 407 -7.49 -8.25 9.65
CA SER A 407 -6.49 -7.27 10.10
C SER A 407 -5.51 -6.91 9.00
N VAL A 408 -5.07 -7.90 8.21
CA VAL A 408 -4.18 -7.67 7.07
C VAL A 408 -4.86 -6.81 6.00
N VAL A 409 -6.13 -7.10 5.66
CA VAL A 409 -6.87 -6.30 4.66
C VAL A 409 -7.04 -4.84 5.11
N ILE A 410 -7.43 -4.61 6.38
CA ILE A 410 -7.58 -3.25 6.94
C ILE A 410 -6.22 -2.53 6.96
N PHE A 411 -5.16 -3.23 7.33
CA PHE A 411 -3.82 -2.65 7.37
C PHE A 411 -3.30 -2.31 5.97
N ILE A 412 -3.51 -3.18 4.97
CA ILE A 412 -3.15 -2.88 3.57
C ILE A 412 -3.90 -1.65 3.08
N PHE A 413 -5.20 -1.55 3.37
CA PHE A 413 -5.98 -0.37 3.01
C PHE A 413 -5.42 0.91 3.66
N TYR A 414 -5.16 0.88 4.96
CA TYR A 414 -4.50 1.98 5.67
C TYR A 414 -3.16 2.35 5.04
N TYR A 415 -2.32 1.35 4.76
CA TYR A 415 -0.99 1.56 4.20
C TYR A 415 -1.04 2.22 2.83
N ILE A 416 -1.95 1.77 1.95
CA ILE A 416 -2.13 2.37 0.62
C ILE A 416 -2.56 3.83 0.73
N VAL A 417 -3.54 4.13 1.58
CA VAL A 417 -4.03 5.51 1.79
C VAL A 417 -2.92 6.39 2.35
N ASN A 418 -2.19 5.89 3.37
CA ASN A 418 -1.10 6.62 4.01
C ASN A 418 0.07 6.87 3.05
N ALA A 419 0.51 5.85 2.30
CA ALA A 419 1.61 5.97 1.34
C ALA A 419 1.24 6.89 0.16
N SER A 420 -0.03 6.88 -0.27
CA SER A 420 -0.52 7.79 -1.31
C SER A 420 -0.53 9.24 -0.81
N GLY A 421 -0.99 9.47 0.43
CA GLY A 421 -0.98 10.78 1.06
C GLY A 421 0.44 11.34 1.23
N ASP A 422 1.38 10.52 1.74
CA ASP A 422 2.80 10.87 1.88
C ASP A 422 3.44 11.27 0.54
N LYS A 423 3.19 10.47 -0.52
CA LYS A 423 3.72 10.74 -1.86
C LYS A 423 3.19 12.06 -2.43
N MET A 424 1.87 12.29 -2.37
CA MET A 424 1.23 13.50 -2.88
C MET A 424 1.60 14.76 -2.07
N ALA A 425 1.82 14.62 -0.75
CA ALA A 425 2.33 15.69 0.09
C ALA A 425 3.78 16.07 -0.26
N LYS A 426 4.66 15.09 -0.45
CA LYS A 426 6.06 15.32 -0.83
C LYS A 426 6.21 15.91 -2.22
N SER A 427 5.41 15.48 -3.20
CA SER A 427 5.40 16.05 -4.55
C SER A 427 4.90 17.50 -4.58
N GLY A 428 4.13 17.93 -3.57
CA GLY A 428 3.54 19.26 -3.49
C GLY A 428 2.19 19.40 -4.19
N GLU A 429 1.59 18.29 -4.64
CA GLU A 429 0.25 18.29 -5.22
C GLU A 429 -0.82 18.51 -4.16
N TRP A 430 -0.58 18.00 -2.95
CA TRP A 430 -1.47 18.20 -1.81
C TRP A 430 -0.78 18.95 -0.69
N VAL A 431 -1.57 19.69 0.08
CA VAL A 431 -1.08 20.32 1.32
C VAL A 431 -0.65 19.23 2.30
N VAL A 432 0.51 19.40 2.93
CA VAL A 432 1.14 18.34 3.75
C VAL A 432 0.24 17.82 4.85
N TRP A 433 -0.44 18.70 5.59
CA TRP A 433 -1.35 18.25 6.65
C TRP A 433 -2.49 17.37 6.11
N PHE A 434 -3.05 17.69 4.95
CA PHE A 434 -4.14 16.90 4.36
C PHE A 434 -3.63 15.52 3.92
N GLY A 435 -2.47 15.46 3.25
CA GLY A 435 -1.87 14.19 2.81
C GLY A 435 -1.58 13.25 3.98
N GLU A 436 -0.96 13.75 5.04
CA GLU A 436 -0.58 12.95 6.21
C GLU A 436 -1.77 12.56 7.11
N TRP A 437 -2.80 13.40 7.21
CA TRP A 437 -3.99 13.10 8.02
C TRP A 437 -5.08 12.35 7.24
N LEU A 438 -4.91 12.12 5.93
CA LEU A 438 -5.90 11.45 5.09
C LEU A 438 -6.29 10.07 5.62
N SER A 439 -5.32 9.26 6.00
CA SER A 439 -5.56 7.93 6.58
C SER A 439 -6.37 8.00 7.88
N THR A 440 -6.06 8.97 8.73
CA THR A 440 -6.81 9.24 9.97
C THR A 440 -8.24 9.70 9.67
N MET A 441 -8.43 10.62 8.71
CA MET A 441 -9.74 11.13 8.31
C MET A 441 -10.66 10.04 7.75
N VAL A 442 -10.11 9.06 7.06
CA VAL A 442 -10.88 7.93 6.51
C VAL A 442 -11.19 6.88 7.57
N LEU A 443 -10.21 6.54 8.43
CA LEU A 443 -10.38 5.46 9.41
C LEU A 443 -11.15 5.89 10.65
N LEU A 444 -11.10 7.16 11.06
CA LEU A 444 -11.79 7.64 12.24
C LEU A 444 -13.32 7.50 12.12
N PRO A 445 -13.99 7.94 11.03
CA PRO A 445 -15.41 7.70 10.83
C PRO A 445 -15.76 6.20 10.78
N LEU A 446 -14.89 5.39 10.15
CA LEU A 446 -15.07 3.94 10.09
C LEU A 446 -15.04 3.32 11.49
N GLY A 447 -14.05 3.68 12.32
CA GLY A 447 -13.94 3.21 13.70
C GLY A 447 -15.12 3.66 14.57
N ALA A 448 -15.55 4.91 14.44
CA ALA A 448 -16.72 5.44 15.14
C ALA A 448 -18.01 4.70 14.72
N PHE A 449 -18.19 4.46 13.43
CA PHE A 449 -19.34 3.72 12.90
C PHE A 449 -19.36 2.27 13.43
N LEU A 450 -18.23 1.56 13.39
CA LEU A 450 -18.12 0.18 13.88
C LEU A 450 -18.41 0.12 15.39
N THR A 451 -17.85 1.05 16.16
CA THR A 451 -18.07 1.12 17.62
C THR A 451 -19.54 1.38 17.95
N TYR A 452 -20.17 2.31 17.23
CA TYR A 452 -21.61 2.59 17.40
C TYR A 452 -22.48 1.38 17.09
N LYS A 453 -22.20 0.68 15.98
CA LYS A 453 -22.93 -0.52 15.56
C LYS A 453 -22.74 -1.70 16.52
N ALA A 454 -21.51 -1.94 16.97
CA ALA A 454 -21.19 -3.00 17.93
C ALA A 454 -21.86 -2.77 19.31
N ASN A 455 -22.03 -1.51 19.72
CA ASN A 455 -22.71 -1.17 20.97
C ASN A 455 -24.24 -1.38 20.89
N LYS A 456 -24.85 -1.19 19.71
CA LYS A 456 -26.30 -1.37 19.49
C LYS A 456 -26.75 -2.81 19.22
N ASP A 457 -25.84 -3.79 19.27
CA ASP A 457 -26.11 -5.21 18.94
C ASP A 457 -26.91 -5.42 17.63
N SER A 458 -26.72 -4.53 16.67
CA SER A 458 -27.49 -4.61 15.42
C SER A 458 -27.09 -5.84 14.63
N ALA A 459 -28.09 -6.64 14.26
CA ALA A 459 -27.97 -7.84 13.42
C ALA A 459 -27.40 -7.55 12.00
N VAL A 460 -27.06 -6.31 11.71
CA VAL A 460 -26.54 -5.84 10.42
C VAL A 460 -25.20 -6.49 10.04
N PHE A 461 -24.45 -7.02 11.02
CA PHE A 461 -23.18 -7.72 10.77
C PHE A 461 -23.30 -9.25 10.91
N ASN A 462 -24.44 -9.82 10.55
CA ASN A 462 -24.48 -11.25 10.33
C ASN A 462 -23.62 -11.57 9.10
N ILE A 463 -22.35 -11.96 9.33
CA ILE A 463 -21.41 -12.32 8.25
C ILE A 463 -22.03 -13.40 7.36
N GLU A 464 -22.86 -14.26 7.91
CA GLU A 464 -23.62 -15.26 7.15
C GLU A 464 -24.56 -14.59 6.14
N ALA A 465 -25.18 -13.46 6.49
CA ALA A 465 -26.03 -12.70 5.56
C ALA A 465 -25.21 -12.09 4.41
N TYR A 466 -24.03 -11.53 4.70
CA TYR A 466 -23.14 -11.02 3.66
C TYR A 466 -22.54 -12.12 2.79
N ILE A 467 -22.10 -13.23 3.42
CA ILE A 467 -21.64 -14.41 2.68
C ILE A 467 -22.76 -14.97 1.81
N GLN A 468 -24.00 -14.97 2.29
CA GLN A 468 -25.16 -15.38 1.48
C GLN A 468 -25.40 -14.41 0.32
N VAL A 469 -25.26 -13.09 0.52
CA VAL A 469 -25.34 -12.11 -0.57
C VAL A 469 -24.21 -12.31 -1.57
N ILE A 470 -22.97 -12.50 -1.11
CA ILE A 470 -21.81 -12.78 -1.98
C ILE A 470 -22.01 -14.12 -2.70
N ARG A 471 -22.44 -15.18 -2.00
CA ARG A 471 -22.78 -16.46 -2.63
C ARG A 471 -23.90 -16.32 -3.66
N ARG A 472 -24.91 -15.49 -3.38
CA ARG A 472 -25.99 -15.16 -4.32
C ARG A 472 -25.45 -14.39 -5.54
N ILE A 473 -24.55 -13.42 -5.33
CA ILE A 473 -23.89 -12.67 -6.42
C ILE A 473 -23.01 -13.58 -7.27
N LEU A 474 -22.21 -14.45 -6.62
CA LEU A 474 -21.35 -15.43 -7.28
C LEU A 474 -22.13 -16.65 -7.82
N GLY A 475 -23.42 -16.75 -7.49
CA GLY A 475 -24.25 -17.86 -7.91
C GLY A 475 -23.89 -19.20 -7.24
N LEU A 476 -23.29 -19.19 -6.06
CA LEU A 476 -22.99 -20.39 -5.32
C LEU A 476 -24.26 -20.93 -4.63
N ARG A 477 -24.32 -22.26 -4.47
CA ARG A 477 -25.48 -22.90 -3.80
C ARG A 477 -25.48 -22.58 -2.31
N VAL A 478 -26.66 -22.31 -1.78
CA VAL A 478 -26.92 -22.23 -0.35
C VAL A 478 -27.31 -23.65 0.12
N SER A 479 -26.54 -24.23 1.03
CA SER A 479 -26.86 -25.54 1.62
C SER A 479 -27.95 -25.40 2.68
N ARG A 480 -28.93 -26.31 2.66
CA ARG A 480 -29.94 -26.43 3.69
C ARG A 480 -29.32 -27.17 4.88
N ASN A 481 -29.56 -26.72 6.10
CA ASN A 481 -29.09 -27.38 7.31
C ASN A 481 -30.27 -27.53 8.29
N VAL A 482 -30.96 -28.65 8.21
CA VAL A 482 -32.05 -28.99 9.09
C VAL A 482 -31.53 -29.97 10.14
N THR A 483 -31.55 -29.57 11.41
CA THR A 483 -31.19 -30.39 12.55
C THR A 483 -32.45 -31.01 13.17
N ARG A 484 -32.30 -32.16 13.79
CA ARG A 484 -33.40 -32.81 14.51
C ARG A 484 -33.88 -31.87 15.63
N LYS A 485 -35.20 -31.65 15.69
CA LYS A 485 -35.80 -30.85 16.77
C LYS A 485 -35.84 -31.68 18.06
N GLU A 486 -35.52 -31.06 19.17
CA GLU A 486 -35.57 -31.72 20.50
C GLU A 486 -37.02 -32.02 20.94
N VAL A 487 -37.96 -31.14 20.53
CA VAL A 487 -39.40 -31.28 20.82
C VAL A 487 -40.17 -31.32 19.51
N ILE A 488 -40.91 -32.41 19.28
CA ILE A 488 -41.82 -32.59 18.13
C ILE A 488 -43.24 -32.35 18.64
N ILE A 489 -43.89 -31.28 18.15
CA ILE A 489 -45.21 -30.85 18.60
C ILE A 489 -46.30 -31.68 17.90
N TYR A 490 -46.12 -31.96 16.61
CA TYR A 490 -47.04 -32.79 15.81
C TYR A 490 -46.25 -33.72 14.91
N ASP A 491 -46.66 -35.02 14.85
CA ASP A 491 -46.13 -35.97 13.86
C ASP A 491 -46.72 -35.61 12.48
N PRO A 492 -45.93 -35.65 11.39
CA PRO A 492 -46.45 -35.42 10.04
C PRO A 492 -47.50 -36.46 9.62
N ASP A 493 -48.55 -35.99 8.95
CA ASP A 493 -49.46 -36.90 8.24
C ASP A 493 -48.78 -37.39 6.93
N TYR A 494 -48.15 -38.53 7.04
CA TYR A 494 -47.36 -39.11 5.95
C TYR A 494 -48.19 -39.41 4.70
N ALA A 495 -49.46 -39.82 4.84
CA ALA A 495 -50.34 -40.11 3.70
C ALA A 495 -50.65 -38.85 2.87
N LYS A 496 -50.98 -37.77 3.58
CA LYS A 496 -51.22 -36.47 2.95
C LYS A 496 -49.94 -35.91 2.29
N VAL A 497 -48.80 -36.01 2.98
CA VAL A 497 -47.50 -35.56 2.45
C VAL A 497 -47.11 -36.30 1.16
N CYS A 498 -47.35 -37.63 1.06
CA CYS A 498 -47.11 -38.39 -0.17
C CYS A 498 -47.96 -37.90 -1.34
N GLN A 499 -49.24 -37.58 -1.09
CA GLN A 499 -50.12 -37.00 -2.11
C GLN A 499 -49.61 -35.62 -2.56
N ASP A 500 -49.25 -34.76 -1.61
CA ASP A 500 -48.74 -33.41 -1.90
C ASP A 500 -47.42 -33.45 -2.69
N ILE A 501 -46.50 -34.35 -2.35
CA ILE A 501 -45.27 -34.59 -3.10
C ILE A 501 -45.55 -35.06 -4.52
N SER A 502 -46.48 -35.98 -4.72
CA SER A 502 -46.83 -36.49 -6.04
C SER A 502 -47.44 -35.42 -6.96
N LEU A 503 -48.32 -34.57 -6.39
CA LEU A 503 -48.90 -33.43 -7.10
C LEU A 503 -47.82 -32.40 -7.44
N LEU A 504 -46.96 -32.06 -6.50
CA LEU A 504 -45.87 -31.10 -6.72
C LEU A 504 -44.87 -31.61 -7.79
N THR A 505 -44.55 -32.90 -7.79
CA THR A 505 -43.67 -33.51 -8.79
C THR A 505 -44.28 -33.40 -10.20
N LYS A 506 -45.60 -33.62 -10.30
CA LYS A 506 -46.34 -33.47 -11.55
C LYS A 506 -46.33 -32.01 -12.04
N ASP A 507 -46.54 -31.07 -11.14
CA ASP A 507 -46.49 -29.62 -11.46
C ASP A 507 -45.10 -29.18 -11.89
N TRP A 508 -44.03 -29.67 -11.25
CA TRP A 508 -42.65 -29.41 -11.70
C TRP A 508 -42.37 -29.99 -13.08
N ASN A 509 -42.89 -31.17 -13.44
CA ASN A 509 -42.74 -31.75 -14.78
C ASN A 509 -43.46 -30.90 -15.84
N ASN A 510 -44.67 -30.45 -15.55
CA ASN A 510 -45.45 -29.58 -16.43
C ASN A 510 -44.71 -28.23 -16.67
N TYR A 511 -44.15 -27.65 -15.59
CA TYR A 511 -43.36 -26.42 -15.69
C TYR A 511 -42.11 -26.59 -16.55
N GLU A 512 -41.36 -27.73 -16.36
CA GLU A 512 -40.16 -28.03 -17.11
C GLU A 512 -40.43 -28.14 -18.62
N GLN A 513 -41.55 -28.79 -19.03
CA GLN A 513 -41.97 -28.91 -20.41
C GLN A 513 -42.38 -27.56 -21.02
N LYS A 514 -43.06 -26.72 -20.23
CA LYS A 514 -43.55 -25.40 -20.66
C LYS A 514 -42.41 -24.41 -20.89
N VAL A 515 -41.45 -24.31 -19.96
CA VAL A 515 -40.44 -23.24 -19.98
C VAL A 515 -39.17 -23.62 -20.71
N ARG A 516 -38.94 -24.92 -21.00
CA ARG A 516 -37.75 -25.41 -21.72
C ARG A 516 -36.45 -24.88 -21.14
N LEU A 517 -36.22 -25.06 -19.83
CA LEU A 517 -35.09 -24.46 -19.08
C LEU A 517 -33.71 -24.80 -19.65
N ARG A 518 -33.56 -25.93 -20.36
CA ARG A 518 -32.28 -26.39 -20.91
C ARG A 518 -31.82 -25.56 -22.11
N PHE A 519 -32.75 -24.89 -22.82
CA PHE A 519 -32.42 -24.11 -23.99
C PHE A 519 -32.02 -22.66 -23.65
N PRO A 520 -31.16 -22.03 -24.48
CA PRO A 520 -30.76 -20.64 -24.29
C PRO A 520 -31.99 -19.71 -24.37
N PRO A 521 -32.10 -18.71 -23.48
CA PRO A 521 -33.20 -17.76 -23.52
C PRO A 521 -33.06 -16.80 -24.70
N HIS A 522 -34.17 -16.23 -25.19
CA HIS A 522 -34.13 -15.24 -26.28
C HIS A 522 -33.56 -13.91 -25.73
N TYR A 523 -32.45 -13.41 -26.31
CA TYR A 523 -31.72 -12.24 -25.82
C TYR A 523 -32.62 -11.01 -25.68
N ILE A 524 -33.35 -10.65 -26.77
CA ILE A 524 -34.23 -9.46 -26.76
C ILE A 524 -35.33 -9.59 -25.71
N ARG A 525 -35.93 -10.78 -25.59
CA ARG A 525 -36.99 -11.02 -24.59
C ARG A 525 -36.48 -10.90 -23.17
N LEU A 526 -35.23 -11.27 -22.91
CA LEU A 526 -34.61 -11.25 -21.61
C LEU A 526 -34.35 -9.83 -21.05
N PHE A 527 -33.85 -8.93 -21.90
CA PHE A 527 -33.44 -7.60 -21.51
C PHE A 527 -34.49 -6.52 -21.72
N PHE A 528 -35.36 -6.68 -22.74
CA PHE A 528 -36.30 -5.64 -23.20
C PHE A 528 -37.76 -5.92 -22.88
N TYR A 529 -38.10 -7.09 -22.29
CA TYR A 529 -39.46 -7.40 -21.87
C TYR A 529 -39.49 -7.73 -20.37
N LYS A 530 -40.59 -7.32 -19.71
CA LYS A 530 -40.81 -7.65 -18.30
C LYS A 530 -41.31 -9.08 -18.19
N ILE A 531 -40.39 -10.02 -17.92
CA ILE A 531 -40.72 -11.43 -17.66
C ILE A 531 -40.72 -11.61 -16.15
N ASP A 532 -41.85 -11.98 -15.58
CA ASP A 532 -41.98 -12.37 -14.17
C ASP A 532 -42.57 -13.78 -14.13
N ASP A 533 -41.75 -14.73 -13.65
CA ASP A 533 -42.14 -16.13 -13.57
C ASP A 533 -42.64 -16.40 -12.15
N GLN A 534 -43.93 -16.13 -11.93
CA GLN A 534 -44.58 -16.38 -10.64
C GLN A 534 -44.81 -17.87 -10.37
N GLU A 535 -44.90 -18.71 -11.43
CA GLU A 535 -45.12 -20.15 -11.28
C GLU A 535 -44.02 -20.81 -10.44
N VAL A 536 -42.74 -20.48 -10.68
CA VAL A 536 -41.62 -21.00 -9.87
C VAL A 536 -41.71 -20.57 -8.41
N SER A 537 -42.18 -19.34 -8.14
CA SER A 537 -42.32 -18.86 -6.78
C SER A 537 -43.40 -19.66 -6.03
N VAL A 538 -44.55 -19.89 -6.66
CA VAL A 538 -45.64 -20.67 -6.07
C VAL A 538 -45.24 -22.14 -5.84
N LEU A 539 -44.55 -22.73 -6.83
CA LEU A 539 -44.07 -24.12 -6.68
C LEU A 539 -43.01 -24.22 -5.57
N ASN A 540 -42.16 -23.22 -5.44
CA ASN A 540 -41.17 -23.19 -4.35
C ASN A 540 -41.85 -23.01 -2.97
N GLU A 541 -42.87 -22.17 -2.86
CA GLU A 541 -43.60 -21.98 -1.61
C GLU A 541 -44.27 -23.28 -1.16
N ARG A 542 -44.95 -23.98 -2.06
CA ARG A 542 -45.53 -25.32 -1.77
C ARG A 542 -44.48 -26.34 -1.37
N MET A 543 -43.33 -26.35 -2.04
CA MET A 543 -42.19 -27.20 -1.68
C MET A 543 -41.70 -26.91 -0.26
N GLU A 544 -41.54 -25.66 0.11
CA GLU A 544 -41.08 -25.27 1.44
C GLU A 544 -42.12 -25.63 2.52
N GLU A 545 -43.40 -25.56 2.23
CA GLU A 545 -44.47 -25.99 3.11
C GLU A 545 -44.40 -27.49 3.40
N ILE A 546 -44.23 -28.33 2.34
CA ILE A 546 -44.02 -29.78 2.49
C ILE A 546 -42.76 -30.06 3.31
N ILE A 547 -41.66 -29.37 3.03
CA ILE A 547 -40.39 -29.52 3.76
C ILE A 547 -40.58 -29.13 5.23
N SER A 548 -41.31 -28.04 5.51
CA SER A 548 -41.54 -27.58 6.89
C SER A 548 -42.31 -28.62 7.70
N THR A 549 -43.28 -29.29 7.07
CA THR A 549 -44.04 -30.42 7.67
C THR A 549 -43.16 -31.62 7.94
N LEU A 550 -42.34 -32.02 6.95
CA LEU A 550 -41.40 -33.13 7.06
C LEU A 550 -40.25 -32.89 8.05
N CYS A 551 -39.90 -31.64 8.36
CA CYS A 551 -38.93 -31.29 9.40
C CYS A 551 -39.35 -31.74 10.81
N ASN A 552 -40.62 -32.07 11.02
CA ASN A 552 -41.12 -32.62 12.26
C ASN A 552 -41.03 -34.17 12.30
N SER A 553 -40.55 -34.82 11.25
CA SER A 553 -40.37 -36.29 11.21
C SER A 553 -39.31 -36.75 12.19
N ARG A 554 -39.56 -37.93 12.81
CA ARG A 554 -38.61 -38.62 13.70
C ARG A 554 -37.57 -39.44 12.93
N ASP A 555 -37.79 -39.70 11.64
CA ASP A 555 -36.90 -40.51 10.81
C ASP A 555 -35.67 -39.70 10.34
N ALA A 556 -34.48 -40.13 10.79
CA ALA A 556 -33.21 -39.49 10.45
C ALA A 556 -32.90 -39.54 8.93
N MET A 557 -33.40 -40.56 8.20
CA MET A 557 -33.17 -40.69 6.77
C MET A 557 -34.00 -39.69 5.97
N ILE A 558 -35.22 -39.39 6.41
CA ILE A 558 -36.04 -38.31 5.81
C ILE A 558 -35.37 -36.96 6.03
N LEU A 559 -34.90 -36.66 7.25
CA LEU A 559 -34.19 -35.41 7.56
C LEU A 559 -32.90 -35.28 6.76
N ALA A 560 -32.13 -36.35 6.59
CA ALA A 560 -30.93 -36.34 5.77
C ALA A 560 -31.23 -36.10 4.29
N SER A 561 -32.35 -36.60 3.78
CA SER A 561 -32.79 -36.36 2.38
C SER A 561 -33.26 -34.91 2.18
N ILE A 562 -33.93 -34.31 3.16
CA ILE A 562 -34.33 -32.89 3.14
C ILE A 562 -33.10 -31.98 3.06
N ASN A 563 -32.03 -32.32 3.77
CA ASN A 563 -30.79 -31.54 3.72
C ASN A 563 -30.10 -31.55 2.33
N LYS A 564 -30.40 -32.56 1.49
CA LYS A 564 -29.90 -32.65 0.11
C LYS A 564 -30.75 -31.86 -0.89
N ILE A 565 -31.96 -31.41 -0.47
CA ILE A 565 -32.83 -30.59 -1.34
C ILE A 565 -32.24 -29.17 -1.43
N PRO A 566 -31.91 -28.68 -2.66
CA PRO A 566 -31.35 -27.37 -2.83
C PRO A 566 -32.38 -26.26 -2.54
N VAL A 567 -31.90 -25.10 -2.10
CA VAL A 567 -32.71 -23.88 -1.98
C VAL A 567 -32.76 -23.19 -3.35
N LEU A 568 -33.97 -23.02 -3.89
CA LEU A 568 -34.16 -22.44 -5.23
C LEU A 568 -34.06 -20.92 -5.20
N ALA A 569 -33.44 -20.36 -6.24
CA ALA A 569 -33.39 -18.92 -6.49
C ALA A 569 -34.49 -18.56 -7.51
N THR A 570 -35.67 -18.22 -7.02
CA THR A 570 -36.91 -18.09 -7.80
C THR A 570 -36.89 -17.04 -8.92
N HIS A 571 -36.04 -16.01 -8.83
CA HIS A 571 -36.01 -14.90 -9.81
C HIS A 571 -34.73 -14.84 -10.66
N ALA A 572 -33.69 -15.60 -10.31
CA ALA A 572 -32.37 -15.48 -10.93
C ALA A 572 -32.31 -15.97 -12.40
N HIS A 573 -33.29 -16.80 -12.83
CA HIS A 573 -33.36 -17.37 -14.16
C HIS A 573 -34.13 -16.52 -15.17
N THR A 574 -34.79 -15.44 -14.73
CA THR A 574 -35.64 -14.60 -15.58
C THR A 574 -35.04 -13.26 -15.93
N ARG A 575 -34.28 -12.65 -15.03
CA ARG A 575 -33.75 -11.28 -15.21
C ARG A 575 -32.49 -11.04 -14.41
N PRO A 576 -31.56 -10.16 -14.90
CA PRO A 576 -30.33 -9.81 -14.16
C PRO A 576 -30.61 -9.02 -12.89
N PHE A 577 -31.50 -8.01 -12.96
CA PHE A 577 -31.86 -7.13 -11.85
C PHE A 577 -33.37 -7.01 -11.70
N HIS A 578 -33.81 -6.67 -10.49
CA HIS A 578 -35.24 -6.48 -10.20
C HIS A 578 -35.83 -5.29 -10.97
N ASN A 579 -35.04 -4.22 -11.18
CA ASN A 579 -35.48 -3.02 -11.88
C ASN A 579 -35.29 -3.17 -13.40
N TYR A 580 -36.40 -3.10 -14.15
CA TYR A 580 -36.46 -3.25 -15.62
C TYR A 580 -35.59 -2.24 -16.38
N LYS A 581 -35.51 -0.98 -15.90
CA LYS A 581 -34.70 0.06 -16.56
C LYS A 581 -33.22 -0.31 -16.60
N TRP A 582 -32.69 -0.88 -15.52
CA TRP A 582 -31.31 -1.34 -15.46
C TRP A 582 -31.04 -2.54 -16.40
N ASN A 583 -32.03 -3.41 -16.56
CA ASN A 583 -31.88 -4.54 -17.49
C ASN A 583 -31.79 -4.07 -18.94
N MET A 584 -32.58 -3.08 -19.34
CA MET A 584 -32.54 -2.49 -20.68
C MET A 584 -31.18 -1.83 -20.95
N VAL A 585 -30.68 -1.03 -20.03
CA VAL A 585 -29.35 -0.38 -20.13
C VAL A 585 -28.25 -1.42 -20.28
N LEU A 586 -28.27 -2.48 -19.46
CA LEU A 586 -27.30 -3.57 -19.52
C LEU A 586 -27.35 -4.35 -20.83
N GLY A 587 -28.54 -4.53 -21.40
CA GLY A 587 -28.70 -5.22 -22.69
C GLY A 587 -28.06 -4.49 -23.87
N VAL A 588 -27.83 -3.17 -23.75
CA VAL A 588 -27.22 -2.34 -24.80
C VAL A 588 -25.70 -2.26 -24.63
N ILE A 589 -25.17 -2.32 -23.39
CA ILE A 589 -23.74 -2.12 -23.11
C ILE A 589 -22.95 -3.40 -23.38
N PHE A 590 -22.15 -3.42 -24.47
CA PHE A 590 -21.17 -4.48 -24.70
C PHE A 590 -19.89 -4.23 -23.86
N PRO A 591 -19.26 -5.25 -23.19
CA PRO A 591 -19.58 -6.69 -23.17
C PRO A 591 -20.52 -7.13 -22.04
N LEU A 592 -21.04 -6.22 -21.21
CA LEU A 592 -21.84 -6.53 -20.01
C LEU A 592 -23.12 -7.30 -20.34
N GLY A 593 -23.81 -6.94 -21.41
CA GLY A 593 -25.02 -7.66 -21.85
C GLY A 593 -24.76 -9.13 -22.15
N VAL A 594 -23.66 -9.43 -22.82
CA VAL A 594 -23.25 -10.81 -23.14
C VAL A 594 -22.90 -11.59 -21.88
N PHE A 595 -22.18 -10.97 -20.94
CA PHE A 595 -21.85 -11.58 -19.65
C PHE A 595 -23.10 -11.96 -18.85
N PHE A 596 -24.05 -11.03 -18.71
CA PHE A 596 -25.30 -11.29 -17.97
C PHE A 596 -26.20 -12.30 -18.70
N TYR A 597 -26.18 -12.33 -20.03
CA TYR A 597 -26.89 -13.34 -20.81
C TYR A 597 -26.40 -14.76 -20.48
N PHE A 598 -25.09 -15.00 -20.55
CA PHE A 598 -24.50 -16.30 -20.19
C PHE A 598 -24.74 -16.64 -18.71
N ARG A 599 -24.72 -15.66 -17.83
CA ARG A 599 -25.02 -15.84 -16.41
C ARG A 599 -26.45 -16.34 -16.21
N ILE A 600 -27.44 -15.74 -16.89
CA ILE A 600 -28.84 -16.18 -16.77
C ILE A 600 -29.04 -17.55 -17.38
N TRP A 601 -28.41 -17.83 -18.53
CA TRP A 601 -28.45 -19.16 -19.12
C TRP A 601 -27.88 -20.21 -18.16
N ASN A 602 -26.79 -19.95 -17.50
CA ASN A 602 -26.24 -20.81 -16.44
C ASN A 602 -27.23 -21.01 -15.29
N TYR A 603 -27.97 -19.96 -14.87
CA TYR A 603 -28.99 -20.10 -13.83
C TYR A 603 -30.18 -20.96 -14.29
N ARG A 604 -30.59 -20.90 -15.56
CA ARG A 604 -31.62 -21.78 -16.13
C ARG A 604 -31.20 -23.25 -16.11
N ILE A 605 -29.98 -23.53 -16.56
CA ILE A 605 -29.42 -24.90 -16.52
C ILE A 605 -29.32 -25.41 -15.07
N ARG A 606 -28.95 -24.54 -14.15
CA ARG A 606 -28.88 -24.86 -12.73
C ARG A 606 -30.26 -25.18 -12.17
N LEU A 607 -31.25 -24.33 -12.42
CA LEU A 607 -32.62 -24.56 -11.99
C LEU A 607 -33.14 -25.92 -12.50
N TYR A 608 -32.85 -26.25 -13.76
CA TYR A 608 -33.17 -27.55 -14.32
C TYR A 608 -32.54 -28.71 -13.52
N LYS A 609 -31.25 -28.62 -13.20
CA LYS A 609 -30.54 -29.63 -12.40
C LYS A 609 -31.09 -29.72 -10.96
N ASP A 610 -31.43 -28.58 -10.38
CA ASP A 610 -31.96 -28.51 -9.02
C ASP A 610 -33.36 -29.13 -8.94
N ILE A 611 -34.23 -28.89 -9.95
CA ILE A 611 -35.54 -29.55 -10.07
C ILE A 611 -35.36 -31.08 -10.15
N LYS A 612 -34.44 -31.57 -10.98
CA LYS A 612 -34.16 -33.02 -11.05
C LYS A 612 -33.64 -33.60 -9.74
N GLN A 613 -32.84 -32.85 -9.02
CA GLN A 613 -32.36 -33.26 -7.70
C GLN A 613 -33.48 -33.28 -6.64
N ILE A 614 -34.38 -32.31 -6.68
CA ILE A 614 -35.57 -32.27 -5.82
C ILE A 614 -36.45 -33.49 -6.07
N GLN A 615 -36.78 -33.76 -7.34
CA GLN A 615 -37.59 -34.93 -7.72
C GLN A 615 -36.98 -36.23 -7.19
N LYS A 616 -35.69 -36.44 -7.43
CA LYS A 616 -35.00 -37.65 -6.94
C LYS A 616 -35.04 -37.80 -5.41
N ASN A 617 -34.93 -36.70 -4.65
CA ASN A 617 -34.98 -36.75 -3.19
C ASN A 617 -36.43 -36.96 -2.71
N PHE A 618 -37.43 -36.42 -3.40
CA PHE A 618 -38.82 -36.64 -3.07
C PHE A 618 -39.26 -38.10 -3.36
N ASP A 619 -38.80 -38.69 -4.47
CA ASP A 619 -39.03 -40.10 -4.76
C ASP A 619 -38.46 -40.99 -3.64
N PHE A 620 -37.24 -40.70 -3.17
CA PHE A 620 -36.63 -41.40 -2.04
C PHE A 620 -37.43 -41.21 -0.73
N ILE A 621 -37.93 -39.99 -0.49
CA ILE A 621 -38.76 -39.70 0.70
C ILE A 621 -40.08 -40.48 0.64
N ASN A 622 -40.75 -40.52 -0.53
CA ASN A 622 -41.98 -41.30 -0.73
C ASN A 622 -41.74 -42.78 -0.47
N GLU A 623 -40.70 -43.39 -1.06
CA GLU A 623 -40.34 -44.79 -0.83
C GLU A 623 -40.08 -45.09 0.67
N ARG A 624 -39.49 -44.10 1.37
CA ARG A 624 -39.22 -44.24 2.80
C ARG A 624 -40.50 -44.13 3.65
N ILE A 625 -41.40 -43.22 3.27
CA ILE A 625 -42.71 -43.07 3.92
C ILE A 625 -43.56 -44.32 3.73
N ASP A 626 -43.59 -44.90 2.51
CA ASP A 626 -44.34 -46.16 2.26
C ASP A 626 -43.85 -47.28 3.18
N LYS A 627 -42.52 -47.41 3.34
CA LYS A 627 -41.94 -48.39 4.30
C LYS A 627 -42.30 -48.11 5.77
N ILE A 628 -42.59 -46.85 6.13
CA ILE A 628 -43.05 -46.50 7.49
C ILE A 628 -44.53 -46.80 7.66
N LEU A 629 -45.35 -46.57 6.62
CA LEU A 629 -46.79 -46.86 6.64
C LEU A 629 -47.05 -48.37 6.62
N ASP A 630 -46.28 -49.16 5.87
CA ASP A 630 -46.36 -50.61 5.82
C ASP A 630 -45.94 -51.31 7.16
N LYS A 631 -45.20 -50.59 8.02
CA LYS A 631 -44.79 -51.06 9.34
C LYS A 631 -45.76 -50.67 10.46
N LYS A 632 -46.71 -49.78 10.20
CA LYS A 632 -47.82 -49.47 11.13
C LYS A 632 -49.04 -50.27 10.80
#